data_b62ad8619139cde0f8d756f25418e82e
#
_entry.id   b62ad8619139cde0f8d756f25418e82e
#
_cell.length_a   1.000
_cell.length_b   1.000
_cell.length_c   1.000
_cell.angle_alpha   90.00
_cell.angle_beta   90.00
_cell.angle_gamma   90.00
#
_symmetry.space_group_name_H-M   'P 1'
#
loop_
_entity.id
_entity.type
_entity.pdbx_description
1 polymer ?
#
loop_
_entity_poly.entity_id
_entity_poly.type
_entity_poly.pdbx_seq_one_letter_code
_entity_poly.pdbx_strand_id
1 'polypeptide(L)'
;MGENPEIISKGYLSLSFHYLHSETDILSLVTVIMANTQSKEKGGDDFWQQATALLLQALIAYIYYEAPEEEKNFAMLLDMLNACECREGDENFKSPVDLLFDKLAKREPDHFAVKQYTKFRQAAGKTLKSILISCSAALAPFDIQEVREMMAYDEMELEKLGDEKIALFCIVSDVDPTFNFLSAMLYSQMFNVLCDRALKVYHGRLPVHVTCLFDEFANQKIPNWEHLVSVIRSRNISAHIVLQTYSQLKGMYKDNAETIAGCCSTMLFLGGKEESSLKMVSTMLGKETIDAMNTSDTRGSQRSYGLNYQKLGKELMSVDELAVMPSSKCIMQLQGVRPFYSKKYDLTKHPLYRYTADANKKYTLNVKQYLSHRLRLQPDETYEVYDLGEAAGEAV
;
A
#
# COMPACT_ATOMS: atom_id res chain seq x y z
N MET A 1 -7.95 31.63 16.28
CA MET A 1 -8.51 30.45 17.00
C MET A 1 -8.75 29.43 15.93
N GLY A 2 -7.85 28.46 15.78
CA GLY A 2 -8.01 27.40 14.79
C GLY A 2 -9.06 26.42 15.32
N GLU A 3 -10.08 26.16 14.53
CA GLU A 3 -11.02 25.08 14.77
C GLU A 3 -10.22 23.78 14.87
N ASN A 4 -10.43 23.03 15.94
CA ASN A 4 -9.84 21.71 16.09
C ASN A 4 -10.35 20.86 14.92
N PRO A 5 -9.48 20.17 14.19
CA PRO A 5 -9.95 19.20 13.22
C PRO A 5 -10.80 18.16 13.94
N GLU A 6 -12.02 17.94 13.46
CA GLU A 6 -12.84 16.83 13.94
C GLU A 6 -12.05 15.53 13.73
N ILE A 7 -11.74 14.86 14.82
CA ILE A 7 -11.14 13.54 14.77
C ILE A 7 -12.26 12.57 14.41
N ILE A 8 -12.48 12.36 13.13
CA ILE A 8 -13.39 11.32 12.65
C ILE A 8 -12.64 10.00 12.73
N SER A 9 -12.79 9.28 13.85
CA SER A 9 -12.37 7.90 13.93
C SER A 9 -13.48 7.04 13.36
N LYS A 10 -13.34 6.66 12.10
CA LYS A 10 -14.23 5.70 11.46
C LYS A 10 -13.62 4.31 11.66
N GLY A 11 -14.38 3.40 12.27
CA GLY A 11 -13.90 2.11 12.75
C GLY A 11 -13.76 1.02 11.68
N TYR A 12 -14.20 1.28 10.46
CA TYR A 12 -14.28 0.29 9.39
C TYR A 12 -13.48 0.74 8.17
N LEU A 13 -12.61 -0.13 7.72
CA LEU A 13 -11.81 0.05 6.51
C LEU A 13 -12.68 -0.39 5.33
N SER A 14 -13.41 0.51 4.73
CA SER A 14 -14.13 0.18 3.51
C SER A 14 -13.19 0.24 2.32
N LEU A 15 -12.79 -0.93 1.87
CA LEU A 15 -12.21 -1.13 0.55
C LEU A 15 -13.38 -1.52 -0.36
N SER A 16 -14.23 -0.57 -0.67
CA SER A 16 -15.50 -0.85 -1.31
C SER A 16 -15.40 -0.84 -2.82
N PHE A 17 -16.34 -1.53 -3.44
CA PHE A 17 -16.66 -1.38 -4.84
C PHE A 17 -17.07 0.05 -5.19
N HIS A 18 -17.37 0.88 -4.18
CA HIS A 18 -17.68 2.31 -4.31
C HIS A 18 -16.58 3.10 -5.02
N TYR A 19 -15.31 2.74 -4.82
CA TYR A 19 -14.17 3.40 -5.49
C TYR A 19 -13.81 2.82 -6.85
N LEU A 20 -14.64 1.92 -7.39
CA LEU A 20 -14.51 1.45 -8.77
C LEU A 20 -15.37 2.33 -9.67
N HIS A 21 -14.76 3.03 -10.59
CA HIS A 21 -15.45 3.91 -11.54
C HIS A 21 -15.22 3.49 -13.00
N SER A 22 -14.33 2.53 -13.24
CA SER A 22 -13.94 2.09 -14.56
C SER A 22 -13.38 0.66 -14.57
N GLU A 23 -13.32 0.07 -15.76
CA GLU A 23 -12.64 -1.22 -15.99
C GLU A 23 -11.17 -1.16 -15.55
N THR A 24 -10.50 -0.01 -15.68
CA THR A 24 -9.12 0.20 -15.25
C THR A 24 -8.99 0.04 -13.73
N ASP A 25 -9.97 0.51 -12.96
CA ASP A 25 -9.96 0.37 -11.50
C ASP A 25 -10.14 -1.09 -11.09
N ILE A 26 -10.95 -1.85 -11.83
CA ILE A 26 -11.10 -3.30 -11.63
C ILE A 26 -9.76 -4.01 -11.87
N LEU A 27 -9.07 -3.69 -12.97
CA LEU A 27 -7.74 -4.24 -13.26
C LEU A 27 -6.72 -3.89 -12.16
N SER A 28 -6.74 -2.64 -11.70
CA SER A 28 -5.88 -2.17 -10.62
C SER A 28 -6.15 -2.91 -9.31
N LEU A 29 -7.42 -3.05 -8.91
CA LEU A 29 -7.82 -3.77 -7.70
C LEU A 29 -7.33 -5.22 -7.72
N VAL A 30 -7.58 -5.94 -8.83
CA VAL A 30 -7.12 -7.33 -8.98
C VAL A 30 -5.59 -7.41 -8.89
N THR A 31 -4.87 -6.48 -9.50
CA THR A 31 -3.40 -6.42 -9.43
C THR A 31 -2.92 -6.26 -7.98
N VAL A 32 -3.58 -5.41 -7.19
CA VAL A 32 -3.24 -5.19 -5.76
C VAL A 32 -3.51 -6.46 -4.94
N ILE A 33 -4.68 -7.09 -5.13
CA ILE A 33 -5.02 -8.35 -4.45
C ILE A 33 -3.93 -9.39 -4.75
N MET A 34 -3.66 -9.66 -6.03
CA MET A 34 -2.69 -10.66 -6.47
C MET A 34 -1.27 -10.39 -5.93
N ALA A 35 -0.84 -9.11 -5.93
CA ALA A 35 0.50 -8.74 -5.46
C ALA A 35 0.71 -8.92 -3.96
N ASN A 36 -0.37 -8.93 -3.15
CA ASN A 36 -0.27 -8.94 -1.69
C ASN A 36 -0.82 -10.22 -1.04
N THR A 37 -1.58 -11.06 -1.76
CA THR A 37 -2.16 -12.29 -1.20
C THR A 37 -1.51 -13.57 -1.71
N GLN A 38 -0.72 -13.51 -2.78
CA GLN A 38 -0.03 -14.69 -3.28
C GLN A 38 1.34 -14.86 -2.63
N SER A 39 1.68 -16.11 -2.27
CA SER A 39 3.00 -16.46 -1.75
C SER A 39 4.07 -16.19 -2.82
N LYS A 40 5.21 -15.60 -2.40
CA LYS A 40 6.38 -15.33 -3.24
C LYS A 40 7.19 -16.60 -3.55
N GLU A 41 6.56 -17.73 -3.80
CA GLU A 41 7.31 -18.92 -4.24
C GLU A 41 7.93 -18.64 -5.60
N LYS A 42 9.25 -18.75 -5.63
CA LYS A 42 10.07 -18.60 -6.84
C LYS A 42 9.63 -19.64 -7.87
N GLY A 43 8.98 -19.20 -8.95
CA GLY A 43 8.69 -20.05 -10.10
C GLY A 43 7.24 -20.48 -10.24
N GLY A 44 6.28 -19.81 -9.63
CA GLY A 44 4.86 -19.95 -9.98
C GLY A 44 4.66 -19.56 -11.43
N ASP A 45 4.10 -20.46 -12.22
CA ASP A 45 3.86 -20.30 -13.65
C ASP A 45 3.03 -19.03 -13.87
N ASP A 46 3.53 -18.07 -14.64
CA ASP A 46 2.84 -16.82 -14.99
C ASP A 46 1.42 -17.08 -15.50
N PHE A 47 1.20 -18.27 -16.09
CA PHE A 47 -0.09 -18.73 -16.55
C PHE A 47 -1.14 -18.79 -15.44
N TRP A 48 -0.80 -19.37 -14.27
CA TRP A 48 -1.75 -19.50 -13.14
C TRP A 48 -2.15 -18.15 -12.58
N GLN A 49 -1.18 -17.23 -12.49
CA GLN A 49 -1.43 -15.88 -12.02
C GLN A 49 -2.34 -15.12 -12.99
N GLN A 50 -2.07 -15.20 -14.28
CA GLN A 50 -2.90 -14.56 -15.31
C GLN A 50 -4.31 -15.15 -15.34
N ALA A 51 -4.46 -16.46 -15.25
CA ALA A 51 -5.76 -17.13 -15.26
C ALA A 51 -6.58 -16.79 -14.01
N THR A 52 -5.95 -16.74 -12.83
CA THR A 52 -6.58 -16.29 -11.57
C THR A 52 -7.05 -14.84 -11.69
N ALA A 53 -6.21 -13.97 -12.25
CA ALA A 53 -6.57 -12.57 -12.47
C ALA A 53 -7.76 -12.42 -13.43
N LEU A 54 -7.82 -13.20 -14.50
CA LEU A 54 -8.97 -13.18 -15.45
C LEU A 54 -10.29 -13.53 -14.75
N LEU A 55 -10.29 -14.56 -13.90
CA LEU A 55 -11.49 -14.92 -13.16
C LEU A 55 -11.90 -13.83 -12.18
N LEU A 56 -10.97 -13.30 -11.37
CA LEU A 56 -11.27 -12.21 -10.44
C LEU A 56 -11.78 -10.96 -11.17
N GLN A 57 -11.17 -10.59 -12.30
CA GLN A 57 -11.63 -9.48 -13.13
C GLN A 57 -13.05 -9.70 -13.64
N ALA A 58 -13.38 -10.93 -14.07
CA ALA A 58 -14.72 -11.27 -14.56
C ALA A 58 -15.77 -11.14 -13.45
N LEU A 59 -15.50 -11.74 -12.27
CA LEU A 59 -16.44 -11.74 -11.15
C LEU A 59 -16.65 -10.33 -10.60
N ILE A 60 -15.57 -9.58 -10.37
CA ILE A 60 -15.64 -8.19 -9.87
C ILE A 60 -16.37 -7.29 -10.88
N ALA A 61 -16.10 -7.44 -12.18
CA ALA A 61 -16.79 -6.68 -13.21
C ALA A 61 -18.28 -7.04 -13.27
N TYR A 62 -18.62 -8.33 -13.12
CA TYR A 62 -20.03 -8.74 -13.09
C TYR A 62 -20.75 -8.07 -11.91
N ILE A 63 -20.18 -8.12 -10.72
CA ILE A 63 -20.76 -7.49 -9.52
C ILE A 63 -20.87 -5.96 -9.73
N TYR A 64 -19.85 -5.34 -10.24
CA TYR A 64 -19.83 -3.88 -10.44
C TYR A 64 -20.94 -3.40 -11.39
N TYR A 65 -21.17 -4.10 -12.51
CA TYR A 65 -22.12 -3.66 -13.53
C TYR A 65 -23.54 -4.20 -13.31
N GLU A 66 -23.69 -5.42 -12.80
CA GLU A 66 -24.95 -6.15 -12.82
C GLU A 66 -25.61 -6.30 -11.44
N ALA A 67 -24.84 -6.23 -10.35
CA ALA A 67 -25.38 -6.39 -9.01
C ALA A 67 -26.05 -5.11 -8.49
N PRO A 68 -27.09 -5.21 -7.64
CA PRO A 68 -27.62 -4.07 -6.91
C PRO A 68 -26.57 -3.51 -5.93
N GLU A 69 -26.75 -2.26 -5.49
CA GLU A 69 -25.74 -1.57 -4.66
C GLU A 69 -25.40 -2.33 -3.36
N GLU A 70 -26.39 -2.96 -2.74
CA GLU A 70 -26.23 -3.72 -1.50
C GLU A 70 -25.33 -4.96 -1.67
N GLU A 71 -25.25 -5.49 -2.88
CA GLU A 71 -24.46 -6.67 -3.24
C GLU A 71 -23.08 -6.32 -3.81
N LYS A 72 -22.78 -5.05 -4.03
CA LYS A 72 -21.44 -4.59 -4.52
C LYS A 72 -20.42 -4.62 -3.40
N ASN A 73 -20.04 -5.82 -2.97
CA ASN A 73 -19.09 -6.01 -1.86
C ASN A 73 -18.27 -7.30 -2.05
N PHE A 74 -17.28 -7.47 -1.19
CA PHE A 74 -16.40 -8.66 -1.22
C PHE A 74 -17.10 -9.94 -0.74
N ALA A 75 -18.16 -9.84 0.06
CA ALA A 75 -18.92 -11.03 0.45
C ALA A 75 -19.58 -11.66 -0.78
N MET A 76 -20.23 -10.85 -1.63
CA MET A 76 -20.78 -11.32 -2.90
C MET A 76 -19.70 -11.91 -3.83
N LEU A 77 -18.49 -11.33 -3.87
CA LEU A 77 -17.39 -11.90 -4.64
C LEU A 77 -17.02 -13.31 -4.18
N LEU A 78 -16.94 -13.54 -2.86
CA LEU A 78 -16.69 -14.86 -2.29
C LEU A 78 -17.83 -15.83 -2.59
N ASP A 79 -19.08 -15.39 -2.47
CA ASP A 79 -20.25 -16.22 -2.74
C ASP A 79 -20.31 -16.63 -4.23
N MET A 80 -20.01 -15.70 -5.14
CA MET A 80 -19.87 -16.02 -6.57
C MET A 80 -18.71 -16.98 -6.83
N LEU A 81 -17.55 -16.79 -6.20
CA LEU A 81 -16.41 -17.70 -6.35
C LEU A 81 -16.77 -19.11 -5.85
N ASN A 82 -17.44 -19.22 -4.72
CA ASN A 82 -17.90 -20.49 -4.15
C ASN A 82 -18.96 -21.17 -5.04
N ALA A 83 -19.76 -20.39 -5.76
CA ALA A 83 -20.71 -20.90 -6.74
C ALA A 83 -20.08 -21.28 -8.11
N CYS A 84 -18.79 -20.98 -8.32
CA CYS A 84 -18.02 -21.46 -9.45
C CYS A 84 -17.66 -22.94 -9.25
N GLU A 85 -18.42 -23.85 -9.79
CA GLU A 85 -18.13 -25.28 -9.73
C GLU A 85 -17.58 -25.79 -11.07
N CYS A 86 -16.72 -26.80 -10.99
CA CYS A 86 -16.21 -27.53 -12.14
C CYS A 86 -16.26 -29.02 -11.86
N ARG A 87 -16.87 -29.81 -12.74
CA ARG A 87 -16.94 -31.28 -12.66
C ARG A 87 -15.95 -31.92 -13.61
N GLU A 88 -15.07 -32.74 -13.07
CA GLU A 88 -14.13 -33.51 -13.88
C GLU A 88 -14.91 -34.57 -14.68
N GLY A 89 -14.71 -34.59 -16.01
CA GLY A 89 -15.35 -35.57 -16.90
C GLY A 89 -16.70 -35.14 -17.50
N ASP A 90 -17.22 -33.97 -17.13
CA ASP A 90 -18.42 -33.39 -17.74
C ASP A 90 -18.11 -31.99 -18.26
N GLU A 91 -17.69 -31.90 -19.51
CA GLU A 91 -17.40 -30.65 -20.20
C GLU A 91 -18.64 -29.77 -20.43
N ASN A 92 -19.85 -30.35 -20.38
CA ASN A 92 -21.10 -29.62 -20.54
C ASN A 92 -21.69 -29.11 -19.23
N PHE A 93 -21.09 -29.46 -18.09
CA PHE A 93 -21.54 -28.96 -16.81
C PHE A 93 -21.44 -27.44 -16.73
N LYS A 94 -22.53 -26.81 -16.33
CA LYS A 94 -22.62 -25.36 -16.10
C LYS A 94 -22.94 -25.09 -14.64
N SER A 95 -22.04 -24.37 -13.98
CA SER A 95 -22.26 -23.83 -12.64
C SER A 95 -23.31 -22.72 -12.65
N PRO A 96 -23.90 -22.35 -11.52
CA PRO A 96 -24.76 -21.17 -11.42
C PRO A 96 -24.13 -19.90 -12.01
N VAL A 97 -22.85 -19.72 -11.82
CA VAL A 97 -22.09 -18.56 -12.35
C VAL A 97 -21.99 -18.63 -13.88
N ASP A 98 -21.75 -19.83 -14.46
CA ASP A 98 -21.76 -19.99 -15.91
C ASP A 98 -23.08 -19.53 -16.52
N LEU A 99 -24.20 -19.86 -15.86
CA LEU A 99 -25.54 -19.47 -16.33
C LEU A 99 -25.76 -17.95 -16.27
N LEU A 100 -25.20 -17.28 -15.25
CA LEU A 100 -25.24 -15.81 -15.16
C LEU A 100 -24.46 -15.17 -16.30
N PHE A 101 -23.24 -15.65 -16.58
CA PHE A 101 -22.43 -15.14 -17.67
C PHE A 101 -23.02 -15.48 -19.05
N ASP A 102 -23.63 -16.65 -19.25
CA ASP A 102 -24.34 -16.99 -20.46
C ASP A 102 -25.54 -16.06 -20.74
N LYS A 103 -26.27 -15.68 -19.67
CA LYS A 103 -27.37 -14.73 -19.76
C LYS A 103 -26.87 -13.32 -20.15
N LEU A 104 -25.79 -12.88 -19.52
CA LEU A 104 -25.18 -11.60 -19.84
C LEU A 104 -24.59 -11.58 -21.25
N ALA A 105 -23.91 -12.64 -21.68
CA ALA A 105 -23.37 -12.78 -23.03
C ALA A 105 -24.42 -12.74 -24.13
N LYS A 106 -25.65 -13.28 -23.88
CA LYS A 106 -26.78 -13.18 -24.83
C LYS A 106 -27.31 -11.76 -24.96
N ARG A 107 -27.24 -10.97 -23.88
CA ARG A 107 -27.69 -9.58 -23.87
C ARG A 107 -26.61 -8.65 -24.42
N GLU A 108 -25.38 -8.83 -23.98
CA GLU A 108 -24.22 -7.96 -24.27
C GLU A 108 -22.96 -8.79 -24.51
N PRO A 109 -22.74 -9.31 -25.74
CA PRO A 109 -21.59 -10.18 -26.04
C PRO A 109 -20.25 -9.49 -25.84
N ASP A 110 -20.20 -8.17 -26.01
CA ASP A 110 -18.99 -7.35 -25.88
C ASP A 110 -18.72 -6.84 -24.47
N HIS A 111 -19.56 -7.21 -23.51
CA HIS A 111 -19.40 -6.79 -22.11
C HIS A 111 -18.03 -7.20 -21.54
N PHE A 112 -17.37 -6.31 -20.79
CA PHE A 112 -16.01 -6.56 -20.27
C PHE A 112 -15.95 -7.84 -19.40
N ALA A 113 -16.91 -8.03 -18.49
CA ALA A 113 -16.99 -9.21 -17.64
C ALA A 113 -17.09 -10.51 -18.47
N VAL A 114 -17.90 -10.51 -19.53
CA VAL A 114 -18.07 -11.66 -20.44
C VAL A 114 -16.76 -11.98 -21.15
N LYS A 115 -16.05 -10.96 -21.64
CA LYS A 115 -14.73 -11.13 -22.30
C LYS A 115 -13.73 -11.78 -21.37
N GLN A 116 -13.61 -11.34 -20.12
CA GLN A 116 -12.68 -11.92 -19.16
C GLN A 116 -13.08 -13.35 -18.78
N TYR A 117 -14.37 -13.59 -18.54
CA TYR A 117 -14.89 -14.92 -18.20
C TYR A 117 -14.68 -15.92 -19.33
N THR A 118 -14.93 -15.53 -20.57
CA THR A 118 -14.70 -16.37 -21.76
C THR A 118 -13.23 -16.78 -21.87
N LYS A 119 -12.29 -15.86 -21.63
CA LYS A 119 -10.85 -16.18 -21.63
C LYS A 119 -10.52 -17.20 -20.54
N PHE A 120 -11.04 -17.01 -19.32
CA PHE A 120 -10.87 -17.94 -18.22
C PHE A 120 -11.40 -19.34 -18.58
N ARG A 121 -12.58 -19.44 -19.18
CA ARG A 121 -13.25 -20.71 -19.57
C ARG A 121 -12.54 -21.46 -20.71
N GLN A 122 -11.58 -20.86 -21.40
CA GLN A 122 -10.75 -21.56 -22.39
C GLN A 122 -9.80 -22.60 -21.77
N ALA A 123 -9.60 -22.57 -20.46
CA ALA A 123 -8.80 -23.58 -19.77
C ALA A 123 -9.53 -24.92 -19.71
N ALA A 124 -8.80 -26.03 -19.77
CA ALA A 124 -9.37 -27.38 -19.65
C ALA A 124 -9.85 -27.68 -18.20
N GLY A 125 -10.79 -28.62 -18.03
CA GLY A 125 -11.47 -28.89 -16.76
C GLY A 125 -10.58 -29.04 -15.52
N LYS A 126 -9.47 -29.82 -15.60
CA LYS A 126 -8.50 -29.94 -14.49
C LYS A 126 -7.80 -28.61 -14.18
N THR A 127 -7.49 -27.85 -15.22
CA THR A 127 -6.87 -26.53 -15.11
C THR A 127 -7.83 -25.54 -14.47
N LEU A 128 -9.12 -25.54 -14.84
CA LEU A 128 -10.15 -24.70 -14.22
C LEU A 128 -10.24 -24.93 -12.71
N LYS A 129 -10.24 -26.19 -12.26
CA LYS A 129 -10.28 -26.53 -10.84
C LYS A 129 -9.08 -25.96 -10.07
N SER A 130 -7.88 -26.06 -10.66
CA SER A 130 -6.68 -25.50 -10.07
C SER A 130 -6.72 -23.97 -10.01
N ILE A 131 -7.29 -23.30 -11.02
CA ILE A 131 -7.48 -21.84 -11.01
C ILE A 131 -8.47 -21.44 -9.90
N LEU A 132 -9.58 -22.16 -9.74
CA LEU A 132 -10.54 -21.91 -8.66
C LEU A 132 -9.90 -22.04 -7.28
N ILE A 133 -9.07 -23.08 -7.07
CA ILE A 133 -8.31 -23.24 -5.82
C ILE A 133 -7.36 -22.06 -5.61
N SER A 134 -6.65 -21.60 -6.65
CA SER A 134 -5.75 -20.47 -6.56
C SER A 134 -6.50 -19.15 -6.24
N CYS A 135 -7.68 -18.94 -6.81
CA CYS A 135 -8.55 -17.81 -6.47
C CYS A 135 -9.02 -17.88 -5.02
N SER A 136 -9.50 -19.05 -4.57
CA SER A 136 -9.94 -19.25 -3.19
C SER A 136 -8.79 -19.01 -2.21
N ALA A 137 -7.57 -19.46 -2.53
CA ALA A 137 -6.40 -19.19 -1.71
C ALA A 137 -6.04 -17.69 -1.66
N ALA A 138 -6.15 -16.97 -2.78
CA ALA A 138 -5.90 -15.53 -2.82
C ALA A 138 -6.95 -14.72 -2.02
N LEU A 139 -8.19 -15.19 -1.98
CA LEU A 139 -9.28 -14.54 -1.26
C LEU A 139 -9.51 -15.10 0.16
N ALA A 140 -8.77 -16.14 0.60
CA ALA A 140 -8.94 -16.73 1.92
C ALA A 140 -8.91 -15.73 3.10
N PRO A 141 -8.08 -14.66 3.08
CA PRO A 141 -8.13 -13.65 4.14
C PRO A 141 -9.47 -12.92 4.26
N PHE A 142 -10.26 -12.87 3.19
CA PHE A 142 -11.58 -12.24 3.19
C PHE A 142 -12.69 -13.14 3.78
N ASP A 143 -12.41 -14.42 4.05
CA ASP A 143 -13.33 -15.33 4.74
C ASP A 143 -13.41 -15.05 6.25
N ILE A 144 -12.47 -14.28 6.80
CA ILE A 144 -12.45 -13.89 8.19
C ILE A 144 -13.63 -12.94 8.44
N GLN A 145 -14.47 -13.27 9.43
CA GLN A 145 -15.71 -12.53 9.69
C GLN A 145 -15.46 -11.05 9.94
N GLU A 146 -14.43 -10.70 10.73
CA GLU A 146 -14.08 -9.31 11.03
C GLU A 146 -13.67 -8.53 9.77
N VAL A 147 -13.03 -9.20 8.79
CA VAL A 147 -12.68 -8.59 7.50
C VAL A 147 -13.92 -8.37 6.65
N ARG A 148 -14.84 -9.35 6.61
CA ARG A 148 -16.12 -9.22 5.90
C ARG A 148 -16.94 -8.05 6.42
N GLU A 149 -17.10 -7.96 7.74
CA GLU A 149 -17.83 -6.86 8.40
C GLU A 149 -17.17 -5.50 8.11
N MET A 150 -15.85 -5.46 8.17
CA MET A 150 -15.06 -4.25 7.90
C MET A 150 -15.21 -3.76 6.45
N MET A 151 -15.49 -4.66 5.50
CA MET A 151 -15.57 -4.36 4.07
C MET A 151 -17.00 -4.32 3.52
N ALA A 152 -18.01 -4.36 4.40
CA ALA A 152 -19.40 -4.40 3.97
C ALA A 152 -19.90 -3.06 3.41
N TYR A 153 -19.42 -1.93 3.92
CA TYR A 153 -19.85 -0.59 3.50
C TYR A 153 -18.73 0.45 3.67
N ASP A 154 -18.82 1.56 2.93
CA ASP A 154 -17.82 2.63 2.99
C ASP A 154 -18.13 3.66 4.06
N GLU A 155 -17.19 3.82 5.00
CA GLU A 155 -17.22 4.88 6.01
C GLU A 155 -16.04 5.85 5.88
N MET A 156 -15.11 5.59 4.96
CA MET A 156 -13.86 6.35 4.91
C MET A 156 -13.97 7.63 4.11
N GLU A 157 -14.84 7.65 3.09
CA GLU A 157 -15.03 8.82 2.23
C GLU A 157 -13.69 9.40 1.74
N LEU A 158 -12.86 8.54 1.09
CA LEU A 158 -11.49 8.88 0.70
C LEU A 158 -11.38 10.15 -0.14
N GLU A 159 -12.43 10.51 -0.85
CA GLU A 159 -12.51 11.73 -1.64
C GLU A 159 -12.34 13.00 -0.80
N LYS A 160 -12.81 12.97 0.46
CA LYS A 160 -12.73 14.12 1.36
C LYS A 160 -11.32 14.43 1.83
N LEU A 161 -10.39 13.48 1.77
CA LEU A 161 -9.01 13.69 2.21
C LEU A 161 -8.29 14.85 1.49
N GLY A 162 -8.66 15.11 0.25
CA GLY A 162 -8.11 16.20 -0.55
C GLY A 162 -8.93 17.49 -0.53
N ASP A 163 -10.15 17.45 0.02
CA ASP A 163 -11.10 18.55 0.05
C ASP A 163 -11.13 19.25 1.41
N GLU A 164 -11.00 18.48 2.49
CA GLU A 164 -11.15 18.93 3.86
C GLU A 164 -9.88 18.61 4.69
N LYS A 165 -9.75 19.25 5.86
CA LYS A 165 -8.67 18.96 6.80
C LYS A 165 -9.01 17.74 7.65
N ILE A 166 -8.64 16.58 7.17
CA ILE A 166 -8.89 15.27 7.80
C ILE A 166 -7.56 14.60 8.15
N ALA A 167 -7.52 13.87 9.26
CA ALA A 167 -6.42 12.99 9.62
C ALA A 167 -6.92 11.54 9.63
N LEU A 168 -6.38 10.71 8.73
CA LEU A 168 -6.64 9.29 8.64
C LEU A 168 -5.50 8.53 9.33
N PHE A 169 -5.82 7.71 10.33
CA PHE A 169 -4.86 6.84 11.02
C PHE A 169 -5.12 5.39 10.62
N CYS A 170 -4.16 4.79 9.92
CA CYS A 170 -4.17 3.39 9.54
C CYS A 170 -3.28 2.60 10.51
N ILE A 171 -3.87 1.86 11.43
CA ILE A 171 -3.14 1.07 12.43
C ILE A 171 -2.98 -0.35 11.87
N VAL A 172 -1.74 -0.72 11.60
CA VAL A 172 -1.35 -2.02 11.03
C VAL A 172 -0.48 -2.75 12.05
N SER A 173 -0.61 -4.08 12.14
CA SER A 173 0.27 -4.90 12.99
C SER A 173 1.71 -4.85 12.43
N ASP A 174 2.68 -4.66 13.31
CA ASP A 174 4.12 -4.77 13.01
C ASP A 174 4.63 -6.22 13.04
N VAL A 175 3.89 -7.11 13.71
CA VAL A 175 4.27 -8.51 13.94
C VAL A 175 3.58 -9.45 12.96
N ASP A 176 2.30 -9.22 12.66
CA ASP A 176 1.49 -10.11 11.83
C ASP A 176 1.19 -9.47 10.45
N PRO A 177 1.78 -10.01 9.36
CA PRO A 177 1.59 -9.49 8.02
C PRO A 177 0.26 -9.92 7.37
N THR A 178 -0.56 -10.74 8.03
CA THR A 178 -1.77 -11.35 7.45
C THR A 178 -2.70 -10.32 6.82
N PHE A 179 -2.82 -9.12 7.42
CA PHE A 179 -3.73 -8.07 6.96
C PHE A 179 -3.04 -6.94 6.18
N ASN A 180 -1.76 -7.07 5.85
CA ASN A 180 -1.02 -6.03 5.11
C ASN A 180 -1.60 -5.78 3.71
N PHE A 181 -2.28 -6.77 3.12
CA PHE A 181 -2.96 -6.62 1.85
C PHE A 181 -4.08 -5.56 1.92
N LEU A 182 -4.79 -5.44 3.05
CA LEU A 182 -5.86 -4.45 3.24
C LEU A 182 -5.30 -3.02 3.18
N SER A 183 -4.18 -2.76 3.85
CA SER A 183 -3.55 -1.43 3.79
C SER A 183 -2.97 -1.13 2.41
N ALA A 184 -2.44 -2.13 1.70
CA ALA A 184 -1.97 -1.96 0.33
C ALA A 184 -3.13 -1.61 -0.63
N MET A 185 -4.28 -2.26 -0.47
CA MET A 185 -5.50 -1.96 -1.21
C MET A 185 -5.99 -0.54 -0.90
N LEU A 186 -6.08 -0.18 0.39
CA LEU A 186 -6.45 1.17 0.82
C LEU A 186 -5.58 2.24 0.16
N TYR A 187 -4.27 2.10 0.25
CA TYR A 187 -3.36 3.10 -0.32
C TYR A 187 -3.49 3.19 -1.83
N SER A 188 -3.66 2.06 -2.51
CA SER A 188 -3.86 2.05 -3.96
C SER A 188 -5.15 2.77 -4.36
N GLN A 189 -6.27 2.48 -3.69
CA GLN A 189 -7.54 3.15 -3.93
C GLN A 189 -7.48 4.64 -3.57
N MET A 190 -6.91 4.99 -2.41
CA MET A 190 -6.73 6.37 -1.97
C MET A 190 -5.96 7.20 -3.02
N PHE A 191 -4.82 6.70 -3.52
CA PHE A 191 -4.05 7.45 -4.52
C PHE A 191 -4.80 7.58 -5.84
N ASN A 192 -5.50 6.52 -6.29
CA ASN A 192 -6.31 6.58 -7.49
C ASN A 192 -7.42 7.63 -7.36
N VAL A 193 -8.20 7.59 -6.27
CA VAL A 193 -9.28 8.54 -5.99
C VAL A 193 -8.75 9.97 -5.92
N LEU A 194 -7.69 10.21 -5.16
CA LEU A 194 -7.13 11.55 -4.99
C LEU A 194 -6.52 12.10 -6.29
N CYS A 195 -5.83 11.27 -7.06
CA CYS A 195 -5.26 11.69 -8.34
C CYS A 195 -6.35 11.98 -9.37
N ASP A 196 -7.38 11.16 -9.45
CA ASP A 196 -8.53 11.35 -10.33
C ASP A 196 -9.32 12.61 -9.96
N ARG A 197 -9.57 12.80 -8.64
CA ARG A 197 -10.25 13.99 -8.14
C ARG A 197 -9.45 15.26 -8.43
N ALA A 198 -8.12 15.23 -8.22
CA ALA A 198 -7.26 16.34 -8.58
C ALA A 198 -7.38 16.70 -10.07
N LEU A 199 -7.45 15.70 -10.96
CA LEU A 199 -7.55 15.93 -12.40
C LEU A 199 -8.92 16.36 -12.87
N LYS A 200 -9.97 15.60 -12.47
CA LYS A 200 -11.32 15.75 -13.01
C LYS A 200 -12.10 16.89 -12.35
N VAL A 201 -11.89 17.11 -11.04
CA VAL A 201 -12.65 18.09 -10.25
C VAL A 201 -11.86 19.41 -10.10
N TYR A 202 -10.56 19.32 -9.80
CA TYR A 202 -9.75 20.48 -9.43
C TYR A 202 -8.71 20.89 -10.48
N HIS A 203 -8.86 20.45 -11.73
CA HIS A 203 -8.03 20.85 -12.87
C HIS A 203 -6.52 20.65 -12.66
N GLY A 204 -6.15 19.65 -11.89
CA GLY A 204 -4.79 19.17 -11.74
C GLY A 204 -4.21 19.18 -10.31
N ARG A 205 -4.85 19.85 -9.34
CA ARG A 205 -4.28 19.99 -7.99
C ARG A 205 -5.37 20.03 -6.91
N LEU A 206 -5.24 19.19 -5.89
CA LEU A 206 -6.14 19.19 -4.74
C LEU A 206 -6.10 20.51 -3.97
N PRO A 207 -7.24 21.00 -3.44
CA PRO A 207 -7.30 22.23 -2.65
C PRO A 207 -6.58 22.12 -1.30
N VAL A 208 -6.67 20.95 -0.64
CA VAL A 208 -5.98 20.65 0.61
C VAL A 208 -4.76 19.79 0.33
N HIS A 209 -3.62 20.12 0.92
CA HIS A 209 -2.41 19.31 0.81
C HIS A 209 -2.56 18.01 1.58
N VAL A 210 -2.39 16.88 0.91
CA VAL A 210 -2.42 15.56 1.53
C VAL A 210 -0.99 15.10 1.85
N THR A 211 -0.70 14.87 3.11
CA THR A 211 0.60 14.34 3.57
C THR A 211 0.44 12.91 4.01
N CYS A 212 1.08 11.99 3.31
CA CYS A 212 1.10 10.57 3.66
C CYS A 212 2.37 10.25 4.46
N LEU A 213 2.21 9.67 5.65
CA LEU A 213 3.31 9.22 6.51
C LEU A 213 3.27 7.69 6.61
N PHE A 214 4.20 7.01 5.96
CA PHE A 214 4.30 5.54 5.97
C PHE A 214 5.45 5.15 6.91
N ASP A 215 5.13 4.93 8.18
CA ASP A 215 6.14 4.61 9.21
C ASP A 215 6.79 3.23 8.97
N GLU A 216 6.03 2.24 8.52
CA GLU A 216 6.49 0.91 8.17
C GLU A 216 6.22 0.62 6.67
N PHE A 217 6.82 1.41 5.76
CA PHE A 217 6.55 1.30 4.32
C PHE A 217 6.84 -0.09 3.74
N ALA A 218 7.80 -0.82 4.33
CA ALA A 218 8.19 -2.15 3.87
C ALA A 218 7.15 -3.25 4.14
N ASN A 219 6.13 -3.00 4.95
CA ASN A 219 5.15 -4.02 5.31
C ASN A 219 4.12 -4.27 4.21
N GLN A 220 3.89 -3.30 3.32
CA GLN A 220 2.92 -3.44 2.22
C GLN A 220 3.48 -2.94 0.90
N LYS A 221 3.23 -3.71 -0.16
CA LYS A 221 3.65 -3.33 -1.51
C LYS A 221 2.53 -2.59 -2.22
N ILE A 222 2.74 -1.30 -2.51
CA ILE A 222 1.85 -0.51 -3.37
C ILE A 222 2.29 -0.74 -4.83
N PRO A 223 1.45 -1.35 -5.69
CA PRO A 223 1.80 -1.53 -7.10
C PRO A 223 2.04 -0.19 -7.81
N ASN A 224 2.98 -0.17 -8.75
CA ASN A 224 3.35 1.01 -9.54
C ASN A 224 3.75 2.25 -8.71
N TRP A 225 4.28 2.03 -7.50
CA TRP A 225 4.68 3.11 -6.60
C TRP A 225 5.72 4.04 -7.22
N GLU A 226 6.66 3.50 -7.99
CA GLU A 226 7.68 4.26 -8.71
C GLU A 226 7.08 5.28 -9.68
N HIS A 227 5.95 4.95 -10.29
CA HIS A 227 5.21 5.87 -11.14
C HIS A 227 4.40 6.87 -10.30
N LEU A 228 3.68 6.40 -9.29
CA LEU A 228 2.88 7.24 -8.39
C LEU A 228 3.73 8.34 -7.74
N VAL A 229 4.87 8.00 -7.14
CA VAL A 229 5.71 8.97 -6.44
C VAL A 229 6.24 10.08 -7.35
N SER A 230 6.36 9.82 -8.65
CA SER A 230 6.77 10.81 -9.63
C SER A 230 5.65 11.83 -9.97
N VAL A 231 4.39 11.46 -9.79
CA VAL A 231 3.20 12.23 -10.21
C VAL A 231 2.52 12.96 -9.07
N ILE A 232 2.42 12.36 -7.89
CA ILE A 232 1.61 12.84 -6.75
C ILE A 232 1.97 14.27 -6.31
N ARG A 233 3.24 14.67 -6.45
CA ARG A 233 3.68 16.04 -6.13
C ARG A 233 2.88 17.10 -6.87
N SER A 234 2.60 16.90 -8.16
CA SER A 234 1.81 17.84 -8.97
C SER A 234 0.36 17.92 -8.50
N ARG A 235 -0.15 16.86 -7.88
CA ARG A 235 -1.52 16.73 -7.37
C ARG A 235 -1.71 17.31 -5.97
N ASN A 236 -0.69 17.95 -5.38
CA ASN A 236 -0.67 18.45 -4.00
C ASN A 236 -0.64 17.33 -2.95
N ILE A 237 0.00 16.22 -3.27
CA ILE A 237 0.18 15.08 -2.37
C ILE A 237 1.67 14.88 -2.13
N SER A 238 2.07 14.66 -0.87
CA SER A 238 3.44 14.29 -0.49
C SER A 238 3.45 12.94 0.25
N ALA A 239 4.53 12.18 0.06
CA ALA A 239 4.73 10.93 0.75
C ALA A 239 6.06 10.95 1.51
N HIS A 240 6.00 10.54 2.78
CA HIS A 240 7.14 10.30 3.64
C HIS A 240 7.23 8.81 3.89
N ILE A 241 8.25 8.16 3.35
CA ILE A 241 8.46 6.72 3.49
C ILE A 241 9.57 6.47 4.49
N VAL A 242 9.27 5.71 5.54
CA VAL A 242 10.25 5.29 6.55
C VAL A 242 10.61 3.83 6.31
N LEU A 243 11.91 3.56 6.31
CA LEU A 243 12.48 2.25 6.08
C LEU A 243 13.51 1.95 7.16
N GLN A 244 13.61 0.73 7.61
CA GLN A 244 14.67 0.29 8.51
C GLN A 244 15.99 0.14 7.75
N THR A 245 15.92 -0.34 6.50
CA THR A 245 17.07 -0.52 5.60
C THR A 245 16.69 -0.25 4.15
N TYR A 246 17.68 0.16 3.35
CA TYR A 246 17.47 0.34 1.91
C TYR A 246 17.25 -0.97 1.16
N SER A 247 17.78 -2.08 1.69
CA SER A 247 17.54 -3.42 1.14
C SER A 247 16.06 -3.83 1.16
N GLN A 248 15.28 -3.34 2.11
CA GLN A 248 13.82 -3.54 2.13
C GLN A 248 13.17 -2.97 0.86
N LEU A 249 13.53 -1.74 0.48
CA LEU A 249 13.01 -1.12 -0.74
C LEU A 249 13.42 -1.90 -2.00
N LYS A 250 14.70 -2.33 -2.06
CA LYS A 250 15.21 -3.17 -3.16
C LYS A 250 14.49 -4.52 -3.23
N GLY A 251 14.21 -5.13 -2.09
CA GLY A 251 13.45 -6.39 -2.02
C GLY A 251 12.04 -6.28 -2.59
N MET A 252 11.38 -5.14 -2.37
CA MET A 252 10.01 -4.89 -2.83
C MET A 252 9.93 -4.47 -4.31
N TYR A 253 10.78 -3.52 -4.71
CA TYR A 253 10.67 -2.84 -6.01
C TYR A 253 11.83 -3.13 -6.97
N LYS A 254 12.80 -3.96 -6.56
CA LYS A 254 13.97 -4.36 -7.36
C LYS A 254 14.68 -3.11 -7.95
N ASP A 255 14.84 -3.06 -9.27
CA ASP A 255 15.52 -1.97 -9.98
C ASP A 255 14.79 -0.62 -9.83
N ASN A 256 13.46 -0.63 -9.62
CA ASN A 256 12.68 0.58 -9.40
C ASN A 256 12.95 1.26 -8.05
N ALA A 257 13.64 0.60 -7.11
CA ALA A 257 14.00 1.18 -5.81
C ALA A 257 14.84 2.45 -5.95
N GLU A 258 15.74 2.51 -6.94
CA GLU A 258 16.57 3.68 -7.20
C GLU A 258 15.74 4.85 -7.75
N THR A 259 14.76 4.56 -8.60
CA THR A 259 13.80 5.56 -9.09
C THR A 259 12.97 6.15 -7.96
N ILE A 260 12.46 5.31 -7.05
CA ILE A 260 11.68 5.76 -5.88
C ILE A 260 12.54 6.68 -4.99
N ALA A 261 13.75 6.24 -4.64
CA ALA A 261 14.68 7.05 -3.85
C ALA A 261 15.02 8.38 -4.53
N GLY A 262 15.23 8.37 -5.86
CA GLY A 262 15.52 9.54 -6.68
C GLY A 262 14.36 10.54 -6.77
N CYS A 263 13.10 10.08 -6.64
CA CYS A 263 11.92 10.95 -6.57
C CYS A 263 11.77 11.65 -5.20
N CYS A 264 12.44 11.18 -4.15
CA CYS A 264 12.42 11.79 -2.83
C CYS A 264 13.37 12.99 -2.79
N SER A 265 12.84 14.20 -2.75
CA SER A 265 13.65 15.44 -2.69
C SER A 265 14.41 15.62 -1.37
N THR A 266 14.01 14.89 -0.34
CA THR A 266 14.64 14.89 0.99
C THR A 266 14.96 13.47 1.40
N MET A 267 16.18 13.23 1.87
CA MET A 267 16.57 11.99 2.53
C MET A 267 17.10 12.31 3.94
N LEU A 268 16.61 11.56 4.93
CA LEU A 268 17.06 11.65 6.31
C LEU A 268 17.62 10.29 6.76
N PHE A 269 18.93 10.24 7.00
CA PHE A 269 19.60 9.06 7.54
C PHE A 269 19.78 9.20 9.04
N LEU A 270 19.16 8.32 9.80
CA LEU A 270 19.16 8.32 11.26
C LEU A 270 20.20 7.37 11.87
N GLY A 271 21.05 6.77 11.05
CA GLY A 271 22.01 5.76 11.45
C GLY A 271 21.55 4.35 11.12
N GLY A 272 22.46 3.42 11.12
CA GLY A 272 22.23 2.00 10.81
C GLY A 272 23.55 1.30 10.53
N LYS A 273 23.50 -0.03 10.35
CA LYS A 273 24.69 -0.85 10.07
C LYS A 273 24.56 -1.66 8.78
N GLU A 274 23.41 -1.55 8.09
CA GLU A 274 23.16 -2.32 6.88
C GLU A 274 23.95 -1.73 5.71
N GLU A 275 24.73 -2.58 5.07
CA GLU A 275 25.77 -2.20 4.11
C GLU A 275 25.22 -1.43 2.90
N SER A 276 24.07 -1.83 2.35
CA SER A 276 23.50 -1.17 1.17
C SER A 276 23.00 0.25 1.50
N SER A 277 22.46 0.47 2.69
CA SER A 277 22.09 1.79 3.21
C SER A 277 23.30 2.68 3.39
N LEU A 278 24.36 2.14 4.00
CA LEU A 278 25.60 2.89 4.23
C LEU A 278 26.29 3.27 2.90
N LYS A 279 26.35 2.33 1.94
CA LYS A 279 26.88 2.60 0.60
C LYS A 279 26.09 3.67 -0.14
N MET A 280 24.77 3.59 -0.08
CA MET A 280 23.87 4.58 -0.69
C MET A 280 24.17 5.97 -0.11
N VAL A 281 24.20 6.11 1.23
CA VAL A 281 24.47 7.39 1.90
C VAL A 281 25.86 7.92 1.58
N SER A 282 26.92 7.09 1.66
CA SER A 282 28.28 7.48 1.32
C SER A 282 28.37 8.00 -0.13
N THR A 283 27.75 7.29 -1.08
CA THR A 283 27.72 7.69 -2.49
C THR A 283 26.99 9.02 -2.69
N MET A 284 25.88 9.23 -1.99
CA MET A 284 25.09 10.47 -2.08
C MET A 284 25.81 11.68 -1.46
N LEU A 285 26.61 11.48 -0.43
CA LEU A 285 27.43 12.54 0.17
C LEU A 285 28.51 13.03 -0.79
N GLY A 286 28.98 12.14 -1.68
CA GLY A 286 30.00 12.46 -2.67
C GLY A 286 31.41 12.42 -2.09
N LYS A 287 32.35 13.05 -2.83
CA LYS A 287 33.78 13.04 -2.50
C LYS A 287 34.34 14.45 -2.39
N GLU A 288 35.31 14.60 -1.53
CA GLU A 288 36.19 15.80 -1.49
C GLU A 288 37.52 15.47 -2.16
N THR A 289 38.17 16.50 -2.69
CA THR A 289 39.51 16.36 -3.23
C THR A 289 40.51 16.61 -2.11
N ILE A 290 41.36 15.63 -1.80
CA ILE A 290 42.46 15.75 -0.86
C ILE A 290 43.80 15.75 -1.62
N ASP A 291 44.76 16.53 -1.11
CA ASP A 291 46.12 16.48 -1.59
C ASP A 291 46.91 15.41 -0.80
N ALA A 292 47.30 14.35 -1.53
CA ALA A 292 48.14 13.29 -0.97
C ALA A 292 49.59 13.51 -1.36
N MET A 293 50.46 13.51 -0.38
CA MET A 293 51.90 13.58 -0.58
C MET A 293 52.51 12.19 -0.43
N ASN A 294 53.03 11.64 -1.51
CA ASN A 294 53.82 10.42 -1.45
C ASN A 294 55.31 10.76 -1.51
N THR A 295 56.04 10.36 -0.46
CA THR A 295 57.50 10.42 -0.45
C THR A 295 58.07 9.10 -0.93
N SER A 296 58.88 9.15 -1.98
CA SER A 296 59.65 7.99 -2.44
C SER A 296 61.12 8.17 -2.00
N ASP A 297 61.60 7.23 -1.19
CA ASP A 297 63.03 7.15 -0.76
C ASP A 297 63.65 5.96 -1.48
N THR A 298 64.45 6.22 -2.51
CA THR A 298 65.16 5.16 -3.24
C THR A 298 66.55 4.97 -2.61
N ARG A 299 66.72 3.82 -1.95
CA ARG A 299 68.00 3.42 -1.31
C ARG A 299 68.91 2.72 -2.37
N GLY A 300 69.62 3.50 -3.15
CA GLY A 300 70.67 3.04 -4.07
C GLY A 300 71.96 3.81 -3.86
N SER A 301 72.97 3.60 -4.68
CA SER A 301 74.27 4.31 -4.64
C SER A 301 74.15 5.84 -4.80
N GLN A 302 73.03 6.35 -5.28
CA GLN A 302 72.60 7.73 -5.20
C GLN A 302 71.22 7.80 -4.53
N ARG A 303 71.15 8.48 -3.38
CA ARG A 303 69.86 8.76 -2.72
C ARG A 303 69.11 9.84 -3.48
N SER A 304 67.89 9.49 -3.90
CA SER A 304 66.94 10.44 -4.50
C SER A 304 65.70 10.54 -3.66
N TYR A 305 65.34 11.77 -3.29
CA TYR A 305 64.04 12.07 -2.63
C TYR A 305 63.12 12.69 -3.65
N GLY A 306 62.04 11.99 -3.96
CA GLY A 306 60.93 12.50 -4.81
C GLY A 306 59.72 12.82 -3.96
N LEU A 307 59.18 14.05 -4.09
CA LEU A 307 57.85 14.43 -3.58
C LEU A 307 56.89 14.33 -4.76
N ASN A 308 55.94 13.42 -4.66
CA ASN A 308 54.87 13.30 -5.66
C ASN A 308 53.57 13.80 -5.05
N TYR A 309 53.00 14.84 -5.65
CA TYR A 309 51.71 15.41 -5.26
C TYR A 309 50.61 14.74 -6.12
N GLN A 310 49.69 14.09 -5.43
CA GLN A 310 48.51 13.50 -6.10
C GLN A 310 47.24 14.08 -5.49
N LYS A 311 46.30 14.44 -6.37
CA LYS A 311 44.94 14.79 -5.94
C LYS A 311 44.10 13.53 -5.96
N LEU A 312 43.60 13.14 -4.76
CA LEU A 312 42.75 11.95 -4.61
C LEU A 312 41.36 12.39 -4.18
N GLY A 313 40.35 11.70 -4.73
CA GLY A 313 38.98 11.87 -4.26
C GLY A 313 38.75 11.00 -3.03
N LYS A 314 38.57 11.61 -1.86
CA LYS A 314 38.19 10.93 -0.61
C LYS A 314 36.67 11.09 -0.43
N GLU A 315 35.95 10.02 -0.04
CA GLU A 315 34.56 10.11 0.34
C GLU A 315 34.39 11.06 1.54
N LEU A 316 33.37 11.94 1.48
CA LEU A 316 33.09 12.87 2.60
C LEU A 316 32.84 12.13 3.91
N MET A 317 32.14 10.99 3.84
CA MET A 317 32.08 10.00 4.90
C MET A 317 32.12 8.62 4.27
N SER A 318 33.09 7.81 4.67
CA SER A 318 33.19 6.41 4.23
C SER A 318 32.10 5.54 4.86
N VAL A 319 31.91 4.35 4.32
CA VAL A 319 30.98 3.35 4.88
C VAL A 319 31.32 3.06 6.35
N ASP A 320 32.61 2.97 6.70
CA ASP A 320 33.07 2.68 8.06
C ASP A 320 32.78 3.84 9.02
N GLU A 321 32.98 5.07 8.57
CA GLU A 321 32.66 6.28 9.35
C GLU A 321 31.15 6.42 9.60
N LEU A 322 30.33 6.08 8.60
CA LEU A 322 28.87 6.04 8.74
C LEU A 322 28.41 4.95 9.70
N ALA A 323 29.05 3.78 9.69
CA ALA A 323 28.70 2.66 10.56
C ALA A 323 28.92 2.95 12.06
N VAL A 324 29.87 3.85 12.38
CA VAL A 324 30.18 4.29 13.75
C VAL A 324 29.60 5.66 14.10
N MET A 325 28.74 6.21 13.25
CA MET A 325 28.10 7.51 13.49
C MET A 325 27.37 7.51 14.84
N PRO A 326 27.57 8.51 15.71
CA PRO A 326 26.89 8.60 17.00
C PRO A 326 25.36 8.57 16.86
N SER A 327 24.68 7.81 17.73
CA SER A 327 23.22 7.65 17.71
C SER A 327 22.44 8.96 17.86
N SER A 328 23.05 10.01 18.42
CA SER A 328 22.48 11.36 18.56
C SER A 328 22.59 12.20 17.29
N LYS A 329 23.24 11.69 16.23
CA LYS A 329 23.45 12.40 14.98
C LYS A 329 22.59 11.86 13.85
N CYS A 330 22.37 12.71 12.86
CA CYS A 330 21.68 12.35 11.61
C CYS A 330 22.33 13.08 10.42
N ILE A 331 22.12 12.54 9.24
CA ILE A 331 22.50 13.18 7.98
C ILE A 331 21.21 13.48 7.23
N MET A 332 21.06 14.73 6.82
CA MET A 332 19.92 15.17 6.00
C MET A 332 20.44 15.71 4.68
N GLN A 333 19.86 15.23 3.60
CA GLN A 333 20.12 15.71 2.25
C GLN A 333 18.85 16.28 1.66
N LEU A 334 18.96 17.48 1.12
CA LEU A 334 17.90 18.16 0.35
C LEU A 334 18.37 18.34 -1.08
N GLN A 335 17.47 18.19 -2.03
CA GLN A 335 17.77 18.44 -3.43
C GLN A 335 18.23 19.89 -3.63
N GLY A 336 19.37 20.07 -4.31
CA GLY A 336 19.94 21.40 -4.60
C GLY A 336 20.73 22.04 -3.48
N VAL A 337 20.90 21.37 -2.34
CA VAL A 337 21.65 21.89 -1.18
C VAL A 337 22.69 20.86 -0.74
N ARG A 338 23.82 21.33 -0.18
CA ARG A 338 24.83 20.42 0.40
C ARG A 338 24.24 19.66 1.59
N PRO A 339 24.67 18.41 1.82
CA PRO A 339 24.19 17.60 2.94
C PRO A 339 24.47 18.26 4.31
N PHE A 340 23.60 18.02 5.26
CA PHE A 340 23.72 18.48 6.63
C PHE A 340 24.07 17.32 7.56
N TYR A 341 25.12 17.48 8.37
CA TYR A 341 25.41 16.61 9.50
C TYR A 341 24.94 17.29 10.78
N SER A 342 23.86 16.79 11.38
CA SER A 342 23.13 17.47 12.44
C SER A 342 22.92 16.59 13.67
N LYS A 343 22.45 17.19 14.76
CA LYS A 343 21.92 16.45 15.92
C LYS A 343 20.47 16.08 15.65
N LYS A 344 20.07 14.88 16.08
CA LYS A 344 18.67 14.49 16.10
C LYS A 344 17.91 15.43 17.02
N TYR A 345 16.67 15.75 16.65
CA TYR A 345 15.80 16.57 17.47
C TYR A 345 15.37 15.77 18.72
N ASP A 346 15.42 16.42 19.87
CA ASP A 346 14.94 15.87 21.13
C ASP A 346 13.42 16.06 21.22
N LEU A 347 12.67 14.98 20.99
CA LEU A 347 11.20 14.99 20.95
C LEU A 347 10.59 15.52 22.26
N THR A 348 11.26 15.35 23.41
CA THR A 348 10.75 15.82 24.71
C THR A 348 10.66 17.35 24.78
N LYS A 349 11.37 18.05 23.91
CA LYS A 349 11.35 19.52 23.79
C LYS A 349 10.24 20.04 22.88
N HIS A 350 9.53 19.15 22.17
CA HIS A 350 8.44 19.57 21.29
C HIS A 350 7.26 20.09 22.13
N PRO A 351 6.65 21.24 21.80
CA PRO A 351 5.54 21.82 22.60
C PRO A 351 4.35 20.87 22.81
N LEU A 352 4.10 20.00 21.84
CA LEU A 352 3.01 19.01 21.87
C LEU A 352 3.39 17.69 22.56
N TYR A 353 4.66 17.47 22.93
CA TYR A 353 5.09 16.24 23.59
C TYR A 353 4.26 15.91 24.83
N ARG A 354 3.88 16.94 25.60
CA ARG A 354 3.03 16.80 26.80
C ARG A 354 1.68 16.12 26.56
N TYR A 355 1.23 16.04 25.30
CA TYR A 355 -0.03 15.40 24.89
C TYR A 355 0.18 13.99 24.34
N THR A 356 1.38 13.47 24.31
CA THR A 356 1.67 12.10 23.89
C THR A 356 1.47 11.12 25.06
N ALA A 357 1.21 9.85 24.71
CA ALA A 357 1.12 8.77 25.69
C ALA A 357 2.43 8.54 26.45
N ASP A 358 3.60 8.83 25.81
CA ASP A 358 4.91 8.73 26.43
C ASP A 358 5.09 9.75 27.58
N ALA A 359 4.60 10.96 27.37
CA ALA A 359 4.65 12.01 28.42
C ALA A 359 3.61 11.77 29.52
N ASN A 360 2.44 11.25 29.17
CA ASN A 360 1.35 11.02 30.13
C ASN A 360 0.40 9.94 29.63
N LYS A 361 0.37 8.83 30.33
CA LYS A 361 -0.48 7.65 30.01
C LYS A 361 -1.97 7.94 29.85
N LYS A 362 -2.49 9.06 30.41
CA LYS A 362 -3.89 9.45 30.21
C LYS A 362 -4.25 9.73 28.74
N TYR A 363 -3.23 10.03 27.91
CA TYR A 363 -3.41 10.26 26.47
C TYR A 363 -3.25 8.99 25.62
N THR A 364 -3.11 7.82 26.26
CA THR A 364 -3.14 6.54 25.54
C THR A 364 -4.54 6.32 24.97
N LEU A 365 -4.62 6.21 23.64
CA LEU A 365 -5.88 5.90 22.97
C LEU A 365 -6.24 4.43 23.19
N ASN A 366 -7.38 4.19 23.85
CA ASN A 366 -7.96 2.86 23.94
C ASN A 366 -9.01 2.69 22.83
N VAL A 367 -8.61 2.09 21.73
CA VAL A 367 -9.46 1.91 20.53
C VAL A 367 -10.75 1.15 20.87
N LYS A 368 -10.67 0.07 21.67
CA LYS A 368 -11.86 -0.69 22.09
C LYS A 368 -12.86 0.17 22.87
N GLN A 369 -12.36 0.95 23.81
CA GLN A 369 -13.20 1.85 24.61
C GLN A 369 -13.78 2.96 23.74
N TYR A 370 -13.01 3.49 22.81
CA TYR A 370 -13.46 4.52 21.87
C TYR A 370 -14.60 4.00 20.98
N LEU A 371 -14.45 2.82 20.38
CA LEU A 371 -15.47 2.17 19.55
C LEU A 371 -16.73 1.84 20.35
N SER A 372 -16.58 1.32 21.59
CA SER A 372 -17.74 1.00 22.44
C SER A 372 -18.56 2.23 22.86
N HIS A 373 -17.94 3.42 22.91
CA HIS A 373 -18.67 4.67 23.17
C HIS A 373 -19.46 5.16 21.95
N ARG A 374 -19.00 4.84 20.74
CA ARG A 374 -19.69 5.18 19.50
C ARG A 374 -20.93 4.35 19.21
N LEU A 375 -20.94 3.12 19.70
CA LEU A 375 -22.10 2.22 19.61
C LEU A 375 -23.22 2.56 20.60
N ARG A 376 -23.04 3.59 21.46
CA ARG A 376 -24.14 4.08 22.28
C ARG A 376 -25.06 4.90 21.41
N LEU A 377 -26.24 4.32 21.13
CA LEU A 377 -27.39 4.98 20.54
C LEU A 377 -27.62 6.33 21.22
N GLN A 378 -27.76 7.39 20.48
CA GLN A 378 -28.11 8.69 21.03
C GLN A 378 -29.53 8.58 21.59
N PRO A 379 -29.85 9.16 22.76
CA PRO A 379 -31.18 9.00 23.39
C PRO A 379 -32.35 9.49 22.54
N ASP A 380 -32.07 10.34 21.54
CA ASP A 380 -33.08 10.95 20.65
C ASP A 380 -33.27 10.21 19.31
N GLU A 381 -32.53 9.13 19.07
CA GLU A 381 -32.70 8.33 17.84
C GLU A 381 -33.72 7.21 18.11
N THR A 382 -34.85 7.26 17.42
CA THR A 382 -35.84 6.17 17.40
C THR A 382 -35.41 5.14 16.37
N TYR A 383 -35.11 3.93 16.85
CA TYR A 383 -34.82 2.78 16.00
C TYR A 383 -36.03 1.88 15.89
N GLU A 384 -36.38 1.49 14.66
CA GLU A 384 -37.33 0.40 14.46
C GLU A 384 -36.59 -0.92 14.72
N VAL A 385 -36.93 -1.59 15.81
CA VAL A 385 -36.41 -2.93 16.12
C VAL A 385 -37.29 -3.95 15.40
N TYR A 386 -36.75 -4.58 14.37
CA TYR A 386 -37.40 -5.73 13.74
C TYR A 386 -37.00 -6.98 14.51
N ASP A 387 -37.94 -7.59 15.21
CA ASP A 387 -37.76 -8.91 15.84
C ASP A 387 -37.88 -9.99 14.77
N LEU A 388 -36.73 -10.55 14.36
CA LEU A 388 -36.67 -11.64 13.40
C LEU A 388 -37.15 -13.00 13.95
N GLY A 389 -37.52 -13.05 15.23
CA GLY A 389 -37.97 -14.29 15.90
C GLY A 389 -39.38 -14.75 15.55
N GLU A 390 -40.27 -13.89 15.05
CA GLU A 390 -41.66 -14.24 14.74
C GLU A 390 -41.90 -14.71 13.29
N ALA A 391 -40.96 -14.48 12.37
CA ALA A 391 -41.16 -14.88 10.96
C ALA A 391 -40.88 -16.37 10.68
N ALA A 392 -40.46 -17.17 11.65
CA ALA A 392 -40.16 -18.59 11.49
C ALA A 392 -41.33 -19.51 11.94
N GLY A 393 -42.49 -18.95 12.31
CA GLY A 393 -43.59 -19.68 12.96
C GLY A 393 -44.81 -19.96 12.09
N GLU A 394 -44.92 -19.44 10.88
CA GLU A 394 -46.08 -19.67 10.01
C GLU A 394 -45.69 -20.26 8.65
N ALA A 395 -45.21 -21.50 8.64
CA ALA A 395 -45.21 -22.37 7.47
C ALA A 395 -45.32 -23.84 7.96
N VAL A 396 -46.52 -24.23 8.28
CA VAL A 396 -46.98 -25.65 8.32
C VAL A 396 -48.15 -25.78 7.38
#